data_2a3b3cd62293f65b2ced1e81e02b3575
#
_entry.id   2a3b3cd62293f65b2ced1e81e02b3575
#
_cell.length_a   1.000
_cell.length_b   1.000
_cell.length_c   1.000
_cell.angle_alpha   90.00
_cell.angle_beta   90.00
_cell.angle_gamma   90.00
#
_symmetry.space_group_name_H-M   'P 1'
#
loop_
_entity.id
_entity.type
_entity.pdbx_description
1 polymer ?
#
loop_
_entity_poly.entity_id
_entity_poly.type
_entity_poly.pdbx_seq_one_letter_code
_entity_poly.pdbx_strand_id
1 'polypeptide(L)'
;MRIAMILDAKFPPDPRVENEAISLVDAGHDVYLFCLKYADEKEVELIKNINVRRYKSNKLEYKLSALAYTIPFYTLLMKKKIHQFIKTVKPEVIHIHDIKIAEAVFRANKSFQLPIILDLHDNLPEVMKLYPHLQKFPGKYIISPKEW
;
A
#
# COMPACT_ATOMS: atom_id res chain seq x y z
N MET A 1 1.09 21.19 -3.30
CA MET A 1 0.00 20.26 -2.94
C MET A 1 0.51 19.26 -1.90
N ARG A 2 -0.39 18.79 -1.04
CA ARG A 2 -0.08 17.71 -0.09
C ARG A 2 -0.51 16.37 -0.69
N ILE A 3 0.46 15.49 -0.90
CA ILE A 3 0.27 14.21 -1.60
C ILE A 3 0.43 13.07 -0.58
N ALA A 4 -0.55 12.17 -0.51
CA ALA A 4 -0.48 10.93 0.25
C ALA A 4 -0.07 9.78 -0.68
N MET A 5 1.16 9.29 -0.54
CA MET A 5 1.61 8.07 -1.20
C MET A 5 1.33 6.88 -0.28
N ILE A 6 0.80 5.77 -0.81
CA ILE A 6 0.43 4.60 -0.01
C ILE A 6 1.12 3.37 -0.56
N LEU A 7 2.00 2.79 0.25
CA LEU A 7 2.81 1.61 -0.05
C LEU A 7 2.49 0.49 0.94
N ASP A 8 2.16 -0.70 0.43
CA ASP A 8 1.89 -1.90 1.24
C ASP A 8 3.17 -2.72 1.52
N ALA A 9 4.26 -2.03 1.80
CA ALA A 9 5.55 -2.63 2.10
C ALA A 9 6.33 -1.79 3.12
N LYS A 10 7.54 -2.24 3.45
CA LYS A 10 8.52 -1.44 4.19
C LYS A 10 9.08 -0.31 3.33
N PHE A 11 9.40 0.79 3.98
CA PHE A 11 10.16 1.87 3.36
C PHE A 11 11.16 2.47 4.35
N PRO A 12 12.43 2.75 3.93
CA PRO A 12 13.09 2.14 2.79
C PRO A 12 13.38 0.65 2.99
N PRO A 13 13.84 -0.14 1.99
CA PRO A 13 14.18 0.26 0.63
C PRO A 13 13.02 -0.01 -0.34
N ASP A 14 12.66 0.97 -1.12
CA ASP A 14 11.89 0.82 -2.37
C ASP A 14 12.34 1.94 -3.33
N PRO A 15 13.33 1.66 -4.21
CA PRO A 15 13.92 2.69 -5.07
C PRO A 15 12.93 3.35 -6.01
N ARG A 16 11.90 2.64 -6.44
CA ARG A 16 10.86 3.15 -7.32
C ARG A 16 10.04 4.23 -6.61
N VAL A 17 9.42 3.85 -5.49
CA VAL A 17 8.61 4.77 -4.66
C VAL A 17 9.45 5.93 -4.15
N GLU A 18 10.72 5.67 -3.81
CA GLU A 18 11.65 6.71 -3.37
C GLU A 18 11.92 7.74 -4.47
N ASN A 19 12.23 7.30 -5.69
CA ASN A 19 12.49 8.21 -6.82
C ASN A 19 11.26 9.05 -7.19
N GLU A 20 10.09 8.44 -7.19
CA GLU A 20 8.83 9.17 -7.42
C GLU A 20 8.57 10.20 -6.32
N ALA A 21 8.73 9.81 -5.06
CA ALA A 21 8.54 10.72 -3.93
C ALA A 21 9.53 11.90 -3.96
N ILE A 22 10.80 11.65 -4.29
CA ILE A 22 11.81 12.70 -4.46
C ILE A 22 11.42 13.64 -5.60
N SER A 23 10.99 13.11 -6.75
CA SER A 23 10.57 13.93 -7.88
C SER A 23 9.40 14.86 -7.53
N LEU A 24 8.45 14.37 -6.72
CA LEU A 24 7.33 15.18 -6.24
C LEU A 24 7.79 16.25 -5.23
N VAL A 25 8.73 15.91 -4.34
CA VAL A 25 9.32 16.87 -3.40
C VAL A 25 10.07 17.97 -4.15
N ASP A 26 10.88 17.61 -5.14
CA ASP A 26 11.65 18.54 -5.97
C ASP A 26 10.73 19.45 -6.81
N ALA A 27 9.54 18.97 -7.16
CA ALA A 27 8.49 19.78 -7.79
C ALA A 27 7.72 20.69 -6.80
N GLY A 28 8.14 20.74 -5.54
CA GLY A 28 7.56 21.63 -4.52
C GLY A 28 6.28 21.09 -3.87
N HIS A 29 6.10 19.77 -3.83
CA HIS A 29 4.96 19.14 -3.15
C HIS A 29 5.33 18.64 -1.76
N ASP A 30 4.37 18.66 -0.84
CA ASP A 30 4.48 18.06 0.50
C ASP A 30 4.12 16.58 0.39
N VAL A 31 5.11 15.70 0.42
CA VAL A 31 4.91 14.26 0.27
C VAL A 31 4.83 13.58 1.64
N TYR A 32 3.76 12.83 1.86
CA TYR A 32 3.54 11.97 3.01
C TYR A 32 3.41 10.52 2.55
N LEU A 33 4.30 9.66 3.03
CA LEU A 33 4.33 8.26 2.67
C LEU A 33 3.79 7.38 3.80
N PHE A 34 2.68 6.69 3.54
CA PHE A 34 2.21 5.57 4.35
C PHE A 34 3.01 4.32 3.97
N CYS A 35 3.58 3.62 4.96
CA CYS A 35 4.23 2.34 4.77
C CYS A 35 4.10 1.46 6.02
N LEU A 36 4.59 0.21 5.94
CA LEU A 36 4.51 -0.75 7.03
C LEU A 36 5.83 -0.87 7.77
N LYS A 37 5.76 -1.17 9.09
CA LYS A 37 6.90 -1.58 9.90
C LYS A 37 6.65 -2.94 10.55
N TYR A 38 7.71 -3.72 10.71
CA TYR A 38 7.67 -5.07 11.28
C TYR A 38 8.58 -5.24 12.50
N ALA A 39 9.40 -4.25 12.79
CA ALA A 39 10.34 -4.18 13.91
C ALA A 39 10.27 -2.80 14.59
N ASP A 40 11.32 -2.38 15.26
CA ASP A 40 11.37 -1.14 16.04
C ASP A 40 11.76 0.11 15.21
N GLU A 41 11.37 0.13 13.92
CA GLU A 41 11.52 1.34 13.11
C GLU A 41 10.67 2.48 13.70
N LYS A 42 11.16 3.73 13.58
CA LYS A 42 10.42 4.94 14.00
C LYS A 42 9.09 5.03 13.27
N GLU A 43 8.05 5.42 13.99
CA GLU A 43 6.70 5.58 13.41
C GLU A 43 6.60 6.79 12.48
N VAL A 44 7.32 7.86 12.83
CA VAL A 44 7.38 9.08 12.02
C VAL A 44 8.83 9.43 11.79
N GLU A 45 9.20 9.68 10.55
CA GLU A 45 10.56 10.03 10.17
C GLU A 45 10.55 10.89 8.91
N LEU A 46 11.50 11.83 8.82
CA LEU A 46 11.75 12.60 7.60
C LEU A 46 12.94 11.96 6.87
N ILE A 47 12.71 11.45 5.67
CA ILE A 47 13.74 10.83 4.83
C ILE A 47 13.76 11.56 3.49
N LYS A 48 14.85 12.23 3.14
CA LYS A 48 14.99 12.99 1.88
C LYS A 48 13.80 13.95 1.64
N ASN A 49 13.38 14.66 2.68
CA ASN A 49 12.21 15.54 2.71
C ASN A 49 10.84 14.84 2.49
N ILE A 50 10.80 13.52 2.51
CA ILE A 50 9.57 12.72 2.49
C ILE A 50 9.13 12.49 3.94
N ASN A 51 7.88 12.85 4.27
CA ASN A 51 7.30 12.61 5.59
C ASN A 51 6.82 11.16 5.70
N VAL A 52 7.70 10.26 6.15
CA VAL A 52 7.40 8.83 6.28
C VAL A 52 6.59 8.55 7.53
N ARG A 53 5.48 7.84 7.38
CA ARG A 53 4.63 7.37 8.48
C ARG A 53 4.46 5.87 8.41
N ARG A 54 5.03 5.15 9.38
CA ARG A 54 5.03 3.69 9.44
C ARG A 54 3.94 3.18 10.36
N TYR A 55 3.19 2.22 9.87
CA TYR A 55 2.13 1.55 10.62
C TYR A 55 2.54 0.12 10.95
N LYS A 56 2.39 -0.26 12.23
CA LYS A 56 2.77 -1.58 12.69
C LYS A 56 2.02 -2.67 11.92
N SER A 57 2.76 -3.64 11.44
CA SER A 57 2.25 -4.87 10.85
C SER A 57 2.98 -6.07 11.47
N ASN A 58 2.48 -7.26 11.24
CA ASN A 58 3.07 -8.49 11.74
C ASN A 58 3.06 -9.60 10.68
N LYS A 59 3.74 -10.71 10.97
CA LYS A 59 3.82 -11.85 10.04
C LYS A 59 2.45 -12.44 9.68
N LEU A 60 1.47 -12.33 10.57
CA LEU A 60 0.11 -12.81 10.31
C LEU A 60 -0.61 -11.88 9.32
N GLU A 61 -0.54 -10.56 9.53
CA GLU A 61 -1.08 -9.57 8.60
C GLU A 61 -0.44 -9.72 7.21
N TYR A 62 0.87 -9.94 7.15
CA TYR A 62 1.57 -10.22 5.89
C TYR A 62 1.04 -11.48 5.19
N LYS A 63 0.79 -12.57 5.94
CA LYS A 63 0.19 -13.80 5.37
C LYS A 63 -1.24 -13.56 4.91
N LEU A 64 -2.01 -12.75 5.65
CA LEU A 64 -3.38 -12.37 5.25
C LEU A 64 -3.39 -11.49 4.01
N SER A 65 -2.32 -10.73 3.72
CA SER A 65 -2.22 -9.95 2.50
C SER A 65 -2.19 -10.82 1.22
N ALA A 66 -1.64 -12.04 1.31
CA ALA A 66 -1.69 -13.01 0.22
C ALA A 66 -3.12 -13.51 -0.07
N LEU A 67 -4.02 -13.38 0.88
CA LEU A 67 -5.44 -13.73 0.78
C LEU A 67 -6.34 -12.48 0.62
N ALA A 68 -5.74 -11.32 0.33
CA ALA A 68 -6.47 -10.04 0.29
C ALA A 68 -7.65 -10.05 -0.70
N TYR A 69 -7.53 -10.81 -1.77
CA TYR A 69 -8.55 -10.94 -2.81
C TYR A 69 -9.64 -11.97 -2.46
N THR A 70 -9.36 -12.88 -1.54
CA THR A 70 -10.29 -13.96 -1.16
C THR A 70 -11.01 -13.68 0.15
N ILE A 71 -10.33 -13.00 1.09
CA ILE A 71 -10.83 -12.76 2.44
C ILE A 71 -10.64 -11.28 2.80
N PRO A 72 -11.73 -10.56 3.15
CA PRO A 72 -11.68 -9.10 3.33
C PRO A 72 -10.98 -8.63 4.62
N PHE A 73 -10.45 -9.53 5.46
CA PHE A 73 -9.82 -9.14 6.73
C PHE A 73 -8.64 -8.19 6.54
N TYR A 74 -7.76 -8.48 5.58
CA TYR A 74 -6.63 -7.61 5.29
C TYR A 74 -7.09 -6.23 4.84
N THR A 75 -8.04 -6.18 3.90
CA THR A 75 -8.65 -4.95 3.39
C THR A 75 -9.28 -4.11 4.50
N LEU A 76 -10.01 -4.74 5.43
CA LEU A 76 -10.64 -4.05 6.56
C LEU A 76 -9.62 -3.47 7.53
N LEU A 77 -8.55 -4.21 7.80
CA LEU A 77 -7.47 -3.78 8.70
C LEU A 77 -6.69 -2.62 8.11
N MET A 78 -6.32 -2.71 6.83
CA MET A 78 -5.62 -1.64 6.12
C MET A 78 -6.52 -0.42 5.93
N LYS A 79 -7.80 -0.59 5.62
CA LYS A 79 -8.79 0.51 5.58
C LYS A 79 -8.73 1.38 6.84
N LYS A 80 -8.69 0.77 8.04
CA LYS A 80 -8.65 1.51 9.30
C LYS A 80 -7.36 2.34 9.44
N LYS A 81 -6.20 1.72 9.14
CA LYS A 81 -4.90 2.39 9.20
C LYS A 81 -4.81 3.55 8.18
N ILE A 82 -5.26 3.30 6.94
CA ILE A 82 -5.26 4.30 5.86
C ILE A 82 -6.22 5.43 6.16
N HIS A 83 -7.42 5.14 6.65
CA HIS A 83 -8.38 6.17 7.04
C HIS A 83 -7.79 7.10 8.11
N GLN A 84 -7.12 6.54 9.13
CA GLN A 84 -6.45 7.34 10.15
C GLN A 84 -5.31 8.18 9.55
N PHE A 85 -4.54 7.62 8.63
CA PHE A 85 -3.48 8.34 7.92
C PHE A 85 -4.02 9.53 7.14
N ILE A 86 -5.04 9.32 6.29
CA ILE A 86 -5.69 10.38 5.50
C ILE A 86 -6.26 11.47 6.42
N LYS A 87 -6.95 11.09 7.50
CA LYS A 87 -7.49 12.03 8.49
C LYS A 87 -6.42 12.89 9.14
N THR A 88 -5.26 12.30 9.43
CA THR A 88 -4.14 13.00 10.09
C THR A 88 -3.38 13.90 9.13
N VAL A 89 -3.09 13.41 7.93
CA VAL A 89 -2.29 14.12 6.93
C VAL A 89 -3.10 15.18 6.19
N LYS A 90 -4.41 14.95 5.98
CA LYS A 90 -5.31 15.80 5.20
C LYS A 90 -4.73 16.10 3.81
N PRO A 91 -4.47 15.08 3.00
CA PRO A 91 -3.91 15.27 1.66
C PRO A 91 -4.95 15.85 0.70
N GLU A 92 -4.47 16.34 -0.43
CA GLU A 92 -5.30 16.83 -1.55
C GLU A 92 -5.48 15.74 -2.63
N VAL A 93 -4.56 14.77 -2.67
CA VAL A 93 -4.57 13.64 -3.61
C VAL A 93 -3.94 12.41 -2.97
N ILE A 94 -4.37 11.23 -3.39
CA ILE A 94 -3.83 9.94 -2.95
C ILE A 94 -3.15 9.28 -4.15
N HIS A 95 -1.90 8.85 -3.98
CA HIS A 95 -1.15 8.04 -4.94
C HIS A 95 -0.94 6.64 -4.35
N ILE A 96 -1.49 5.63 -5.00
CA ILE A 96 -1.45 4.24 -4.55
C ILE A 96 -0.39 3.48 -5.34
N HIS A 97 0.51 2.81 -4.62
CA HIS A 97 1.47 1.87 -5.19
C HIS A 97 0.96 0.45 -4.96
N ASP A 98 0.77 -0.27 -6.04
CA ASP A 98 0.27 -1.64 -6.11
C ASP A 98 -1.25 -1.83 -5.94
N ILE A 99 -1.78 -2.74 -6.76
CA ILE A 99 -3.21 -3.08 -6.78
C ILE A 99 -3.68 -3.73 -5.47
N LYS A 100 -2.79 -4.42 -4.77
CA LYS A 100 -3.14 -5.20 -3.57
C LYS A 100 -3.75 -4.37 -2.45
N ILE A 101 -3.30 -3.12 -2.28
CA ILE A 101 -3.83 -2.22 -1.26
C ILE A 101 -4.94 -1.29 -1.77
N ALA A 102 -5.16 -1.26 -3.08
CA ALA A 102 -6.06 -0.32 -3.72
C ALA A 102 -7.49 -0.37 -3.16
N GLU A 103 -8.05 -1.58 -2.97
CA GLU A 103 -9.40 -1.72 -2.41
C GLU A 103 -9.52 -1.12 -1.00
N ALA A 104 -8.51 -1.30 -0.16
CA ALA A 104 -8.49 -0.72 1.18
C ALA A 104 -8.47 0.81 1.13
N VAL A 105 -7.72 1.38 0.18
CA VAL A 105 -7.66 2.82 -0.05
C VAL A 105 -9.00 3.34 -0.56
N PHE A 106 -9.60 2.70 -1.58
CA PHE A 106 -10.91 3.10 -2.09
C PHE A 106 -11.97 3.10 -0.99
N ARG A 107 -12.00 2.06 -0.15
CA ARG A 107 -12.92 1.97 0.98
C ARG A 107 -12.63 3.03 2.06
N ALA A 108 -11.37 3.36 2.31
CA ALA A 108 -10.99 4.41 3.26
C ALA A 108 -11.35 5.80 2.74
N ASN A 109 -11.20 6.03 1.43
CA ASN A 109 -11.43 7.31 0.77
C ASN A 109 -12.92 7.66 0.61
N LYS A 110 -13.84 6.72 0.82
CA LYS A 110 -15.28 6.99 0.66
C LYS A 110 -15.78 8.20 1.45
N SER A 111 -15.20 8.48 2.62
CA SER A 111 -15.56 9.63 3.46
C SER A 111 -14.80 10.92 3.12
N PHE A 112 -13.76 10.85 2.32
CA PHE A 112 -12.93 12.01 1.97
C PHE A 112 -13.11 12.45 0.53
N GLN A 113 -13.44 11.51 -0.37
CA GLN A 113 -13.67 11.74 -1.81
C GLN A 113 -12.51 12.45 -2.53
N LEU A 114 -11.28 12.13 -2.13
CA LEU A 114 -10.09 12.69 -2.72
C LEU A 114 -9.80 12.08 -4.09
N PRO A 115 -9.18 12.82 -5.01
CA PRO A 115 -8.64 12.27 -6.24
C PRO A 115 -7.63 11.14 -5.94
N ILE A 116 -7.65 10.07 -6.76
CA ILE A 116 -6.77 8.92 -6.61
C ILE A 116 -6.01 8.71 -7.91
N ILE A 117 -4.71 8.50 -7.79
CA ILE A 117 -3.82 7.98 -8.82
C ILE A 117 -3.45 6.56 -8.39
N LEU A 118 -3.59 5.59 -9.28
CA LEU A 118 -3.22 4.20 -9.04
C LEU A 118 -2.10 3.81 -10.00
N ASP A 119 -0.95 3.49 -9.44
CA ASP A 119 0.19 2.97 -10.18
C ASP A 119 0.14 1.43 -10.23
N LEU A 120 0.05 0.90 -11.45
CA LEU A 120 0.01 -0.53 -11.75
C LEU A 120 1.24 -0.89 -12.57
N HIS A 121 2.36 -1.19 -11.92
CA HIS A 121 3.58 -1.56 -12.65
C HIS A 121 3.72 -3.05 -12.92
N ASP A 122 2.97 -3.91 -12.25
CA ASP A 122 2.93 -5.33 -12.51
C ASP A 122 1.55 -5.74 -13.01
N ASN A 123 1.51 -6.54 -14.07
CA ASN A 123 0.33 -7.33 -14.38
C ASN A 123 0.24 -8.49 -13.39
N LEU A 124 -0.18 -8.15 -12.16
CA LEU A 124 -0.20 -9.09 -11.04
C LEU A 124 -0.92 -10.41 -11.36
N PRO A 125 -2.06 -10.44 -12.07
CA PRO A 125 -2.69 -11.69 -12.49
C PRO A 125 -1.77 -12.59 -13.30
N GLU A 126 -1.01 -12.05 -14.24
CA GLU A 126 -0.08 -12.83 -15.05
C GLU A 126 1.15 -13.28 -14.25
N VAL A 127 1.69 -12.38 -13.42
CA VAL A 127 2.82 -12.69 -12.54
C VAL A 127 2.45 -13.80 -11.54
N MET A 128 1.25 -13.78 -10.97
CA MET A 128 0.77 -14.80 -10.05
C MET A 128 0.73 -16.20 -10.66
N LYS A 129 0.47 -16.33 -11.96
CA LYS A 129 0.50 -17.64 -12.66
C LYS A 129 1.89 -18.30 -12.60
N LEU A 130 2.95 -17.50 -12.44
CA LEU A 130 4.33 -17.98 -12.38
C LEU A 130 4.77 -18.44 -10.98
N TYR A 131 3.99 -18.14 -9.94
CA TYR A 131 4.36 -18.48 -8.57
C TYR A 131 4.17 -19.99 -8.29
N PRO A 132 5.24 -20.76 -7.94
CA PRO A 132 5.14 -22.19 -7.72
C PRO A 132 4.16 -22.61 -6.62
N HIS A 133 3.98 -21.77 -5.60
CA HIS A 133 3.06 -22.04 -4.50
C HIS A 133 1.58 -21.88 -4.89
N LEU A 134 1.29 -21.14 -5.98
CA LEU A 134 -0.06 -21.03 -6.53
C LEU A 134 -0.40 -22.16 -7.51
N GLN A 135 0.61 -22.91 -7.96
CA GLN A 135 0.43 -24.07 -8.84
C GLN A 135 0.22 -25.38 -8.06
N LYS A 136 0.51 -25.38 -6.74
CA LYS A 136 0.42 -26.55 -5.86
C LYS A 136 -0.70 -26.42 -4.83
N PHE A 137 -1.19 -27.56 -4.30
CA PHE A 137 -2.09 -27.59 -3.15
C PHE A 137 -1.38 -26.98 -1.90
N PRO A 138 -2.05 -26.15 -1.05
CA PRO A 138 -3.44 -25.68 -1.16
C PRO A 138 -3.61 -24.39 -1.99
N GLY A 139 -2.52 -23.73 -2.38
CA GLY A 139 -2.54 -22.41 -3.04
C GLY A 139 -3.42 -22.36 -4.29
N LYS A 140 -3.35 -23.43 -5.12
CA LYS A 140 -4.16 -23.54 -6.33
C LYS A 140 -5.69 -23.40 -6.10
N TYR A 141 -6.18 -23.78 -4.93
CA TYR A 141 -7.61 -23.77 -4.61
C TYR A 141 -8.04 -22.60 -3.73
N ILE A 142 -7.10 -22.05 -2.92
CA ILE A 142 -7.38 -21.01 -1.94
C ILE A 142 -7.10 -19.62 -2.51
N ILE A 143 -6.05 -19.51 -3.34
CA ILE A 143 -5.59 -18.24 -3.93
C ILE A 143 -5.83 -18.31 -5.45
N SER A 144 -6.88 -18.98 -5.86
CA SER A 144 -7.16 -19.20 -7.28
C SER A 144 -7.41 -17.88 -8.00
N PRO A 145 -6.77 -17.66 -9.17
CA PRO A 145 -7.00 -16.49 -10.00
C PRO A 145 -8.34 -16.54 -10.74
N LYS A 146 -9.37 -17.16 -10.18
CA LYS A 146 -10.71 -17.27 -10.80
C LYS A 146 -11.42 -15.91 -10.90
N GLU A 147 -10.89 -14.87 -10.29
CA GLU A 147 -11.45 -13.52 -10.25
C GLU A 147 -10.64 -12.52 -11.08
N TRP A 148 -9.75 -13.02 -11.95
CA TRP A 148 -8.94 -12.16 -12.82
C TRP A 148 -9.38 -12.22 -14.27
#